data_906f07e9a47899b790b05cedb827f78e
#
_entry.id   906f07e9a47899b790b05cedb827f78e
#
_cell.length_a   1.000
_cell.length_b   1.000
_cell.length_c   1.000
_cell.angle_alpha   90.00
_cell.angle_beta   90.00
_cell.angle_gamma   90.00
#
_symmetry.space_group_name_H-M   'P 1'
#
loop_
_entity.id
_entity.type
_entity.pdbx_description
1 polymer ?
#
loop_
_entity_poly.entity_id
_entity_poly.type
_entity_poly.pdbx_seq_one_letter_code
_entity_poly.pdbx_strand_id
1 'polypeptide(L)'
;GSDLPTTANLMHYFGSLDYFKIAKEIDVVSWDTYPTWHKEAVIDTAYDNGMCHDLMRSLKGKPFFQMESCPTSTNWQSVSKLKKPGMLFAQSLQAIAHGGEGSLYFQIRQSRGASEKFHGAVIDHYGGNDTRVFKEVSKVGAALKELKELAGTTMNSPVAMIYDWDSQWAMEDSQGPRNKGLHYLENLLKYYRGFRKQGISVDLIDQTCDVEKYKVLVLPMVYMFKEGFAEKVRTFVEKGGTLITSYWSGIADDTDRCYLEGTPHGLMDVLGIRSTEIDGLYDWEENEFVPVEGNELGLNQTYTCKYLCDLVELRGAKSLMTYGKDFYAGYAALTVNDYGKGRAWYVAADAERDFFADFLGKVL
;
A
#
# COMPACT_ATOMS: atom_id res chain seq x y z
N GLY A 1 -10.73 -35.39 -0.25
CA GLY A 1 -10.46 -34.14 -0.96
C GLY A 1 -9.72 -34.40 -2.26
N SER A 2 -9.66 -33.40 -3.12
CA SER A 2 -8.88 -33.43 -4.37
C SER A 2 -7.43 -33.11 -4.05
N ASP A 3 -6.48 -33.75 -4.76
CA ASP A 3 -5.06 -33.37 -4.73
C ASP A 3 -4.75 -32.18 -5.67
N LEU A 4 -5.78 -31.59 -6.27
CA LEU A 4 -5.62 -30.41 -7.13
C LEU A 4 -5.48 -29.13 -6.29
N PRO A 5 -4.58 -28.21 -6.69
CA PRO A 5 -4.41 -26.96 -5.97
C PRO A 5 -5.67 -26.12 -6.02
N THR A 6 -5.95 -25.46 -4.90
CA THR A 6 -7.11 -24.55 -4.75
C THR A 6 -6.68 -23.10 -4.91
N THR A 7 -7.55 -22.29 -5.49
CA THR A 7 -7.37 -20.85 -5.61
C THR A 7 -8.73 -20.14 -5.53
N ALA A 8 -8.71 -18.83 -5.38
CA ALA A 8 -9.88 -17.96 -5.43
C ALA A 8 -9.53 -16.66 -6.16
N ASN A 9 -10.50 -16.12 -6.90
CA ASN A 9 -10.36 -14.81 -7.53
C ASN A 9 -10.46 -13.71 -6.46
N LEU A 10 -9.33 -13.23 -5.97
CA LEU A 10 -9.30 -12.06 -5.10
C LEU A 10 -9.48 -10.79 -5.94
N MET A 11 -10.00 -9.71 -5.35
CA MET A 11 -10.32 -8.50 -6.09
C MET A 11 -9.70 -7.28 -5.41
N HIS A 12 -8.68 -6.70 -5.97
CA HIS A 12 -8.06 -5.45 -5.50
C HIS A 12 -7.97 -5.41 -3.95
N TYR A 13 -8.20 -4.28 -3.30
CA TYR A 13 -8.27 -4.13 -1.83
C TYR A 13 -9.72 -4.30 -1.34
N PHE A 14 -10.31 -5.47 -1.55
CA PHE A 14 -11.71 -5.69 -1.19
C PHE A 14 -11.91 -5.60 0.33
N GLY A 15 -12.58 -4.53 0.77
CA GLY A 15 -12.66 -4.16 2.17
C GLY A 15 -13.36 -5.19 3.08
N SER A 16 -14.23 -6.04 2.53
CA SER A 16 -14.99 -7.01 3.33
C SER A 16 -14.28 -8.35 3.56
N LEU A 17 -13.10 -8.57 3.01
CA LEU A 17 -12.38 -9.84 3.06
C LEU A 17 -10.92 -9.65 3.48
N ASP A 18 -10.52 -10.26 4.57
CA ASP A 18 -9.13 -10.33 5.00
C ASP A 18 -8.38 -11.38 4.17
N TYR A 19 -7.57 -10.92 3.23
CA TYR A 19 -6.82 -11.79 2.33
C TYR A 19 -5.69 -12.56 3.03
N PHE A 20 -5.14 -12.07 4.13
CA PHE A 20 -4.16 -12.85 4.90
C PHE A 20 -4.80 -14.08 5.53
N LYS A 21 -6.05 -13.98 5.99
CA LYS A 21 -6.82 -15.14 6.49
C LYS A 21 -7.16 -16.11 5.36
N ILE A 22 -7.67 -15.60 4.23
CA ILE A 22 -8.04 -16.43 3.06
C ILE A 22 -6.81 -17.14 2.49
N ALA A 23 -5.68 -16.47 2.37
CA ALA A 23 -4.47 -17.06 1.79
C ALA A 23 -3.94 -18.28 2.56
N LYS A 24 -4.29 -18.43 3.84
CA LYS A 24 -3.94 -19.62 4.63
C LYS A 24 -4.69 -20.87 4.17
N GLU A 25 -5.89 -20.69 3.60
CA GLU A 25 -6.81 -21.77 3.23
C GLU A 25 -6.73 -22.17 1.74
N ILE A 26 -6.03 -21.39 0.91
CA ILE A 26 -5.85 -21.66 -0.52
C ILE A 26 -4.39 -21.99 -0.85
N ASP A 27 -4.16 -22.80 -1.88
CA ASP A 27 -2.80 -23.20 -2.29
C ASP A 27 -2.09 -22.13 -3.10
N VAL A 28 -2.82 -21.45 -3.98
CA VAL A 28 -2.30 -20.45 -4.91
C VAL A 28 -3.07 -19.14 -4.79
N VAL A 29 -2.37 -18.04 -4.64
CA VAL A 29 -2.97 -16.70 -4.71
C VAL A 29 -3.22 -16.32 -6.16
N SER A 30 -4.43 -15.86 -6.44
CA SER A 30 -4.77 -15.26 -7.73
C SER A 30 -5.74 -14.09 -7.55
N TRP A 31 -5.75 -13.14 -8.47
CA TRP A 31 -6.60 -11.98 -8.37
C TRP A 31 -7.02 -11.40 -9.71
N ASP A 32 -8.13 -10.67 -9.69
CA ASP A 32 -8.73 -10.03 -10.85
C ASP A 32 -8.36 -8.55 -10.87
N THR A 33 -7.77 -8.11 -11.98
CA THR A 33 -7.30 -6.73 -12.11
C THR A 33 -7.80 -6.06 -13.39
N TYR A 34 -8.51 -4.95 -13.19
CA TYR A 34 -9.10 -4.16 -14.25
C TYR A 34 -8.73 -2.66 -14.12
N PRO A 35 -7.43 -2.32 -14.18
CA PRO A 35 -6.97 -0.96 -13.96
C PRO A 35 -7.49 -0.01 -15.05
N THR A 36 -7.86 1.19 -14.63
CA THR A 36 -8.39 2.23 -15.51
C THR A 36 -7.25 3.12 -16.02
N TRP A 37 -6.64 2.76 -17.14
CA TRP A 37 -5.51 3.46 -17.76
C TRP A 37 -5.86 4.75 -18.50
N HIS A 38 -7.01 5.37 -18.19
CA HIS A 38 -7.52 6.53 -18.91
C HIS A 38 -7.59 7.80 -18.05
N LYS A 39 -7.25 7.68 -16.78
CA LYS A 39 -7.15 8.81 -15.85
C LYS A 39 -6.00 9.72 -16.28
N GLU A 40 -6.09 11.00 -15.95
CA GLU A 40 -5.03 11.97 -16.24
C GLU A 40 -3.68 11.53 -15.65
N ALA A 41 -3.69 11.03 -14.42
CA ALA A 41 -2.51 10.51 -13.74
C ALA A 41 -2.36 9.00 -13.95
N VAL A 42 -2.03 8.57 -15.17
CA VAL A 42 -1.79 7.13 -15.50
C VAL A 42 -0.77 6.48 -14.57
N ILE A 43 0.24 7.23 -14.12
CA ILE A 43 1.28 6.74 -13.21
C ILE A 43 0.69 6.35 -11.83
N ASP A 44 -0.34 7.04 -11.36
CA ASP A 44 -1.00 6.70 -10.10
C ASP A 44 -1.73 5.35 -10.21
N THR A 45 -2.38 5.10 -11.35
CA THR A 45 -2.95 3.77 -11.64
C THR A 45 -1.88 2.68 -11.66
N ALA A 46 -0.69 2.96 -12.17
CA ALA A 46 0.41 1.98 -12.17
C ALA A 46 0.93 1.70 -10.74
N TYR A 47 1.03 2.69 -9.87
CA TYR A 47 1.43 2.48 -8.47
C TYR A 47 0.36 1.72 -7.68
N ASP A 48 -0.91 2.09 -7.83
CA ASP A 48 -2.03 1.42 -7.18
C ASP A 48 -2.11 -0.06 -7.57
N ASN A 49 -2.07 -0.35 -8.88
CA ASN A 49 -2.05 -1.71 -9.39
C ASN A 49 -0.79 -2.48 -8.95
N GLY A 50 0.37 -1.82 -8.92
CA GLY A 50 1.63 -2.38 -8.45
C GLY A 50 1.59 -2.74 -6.96
N MET A 51 1.01 -1.88 -6.10
CA MET A 51 0.84 -2.17 -4.68
C MET A 51 -0.06 -3.38 -4.46
N CYS A 52 -1.12 -3.53 -5.25
CA CYS A 52 -1.97 -4.71 -5.19
C CYS A 52 -1.24 -5.98 -5.65
N HIS A 53 -0.44 -5.94 -6.71
CA HIS A 53 0.41 -7.08 -7.10
C HIS A 53 1.38 -7.47 -5.98
N ASP A 54 2.02 -6.50 -5.34
CA ASP A 54 2.94 -6.75 -4.24
C ASP A 54 2.22 -7.31 -3.01
N LEU A 55 0.97 -6.89 -2.73
CA LEU A 55 0.11 -7.52 -1.71
C LEU A 55 -0.11 -9.00 -2.05
N MET A 56 -0.57 -9.32 -3.26
CA MET A 56 -0.86 -10.70 -3.65
C MET A 56 0.37 -11.61 -3.55
N ARG A 57 1.54 -11.14 -3.97
CA ARG A 57 2.79 -11.86 -3.76
C ARG A 57 3.10 -12.07 -2.28
N SER A 58 2.90 -11.05 -1.47
CA SER A 58 3.28 -11.06 -0.05
C SER A 58 2.42 -11.99 0.79
N LEU A 59 1.15 -12.23 0.40
CA LEU A 59 0.21 -13.08 1.14
C LEU A 59 0.78 -14.48 1.44
N LYS A 60 1.57 -15.04 0.53
CA LYS A 60 2.22 -16.34 0.71
C LYS A 60 3.75 -16.30 0.53
N GLY A 61 4.33 -15.15 0.18
CA GLY A 61 5.74 -15.05 -0.21
C GLY A 61 6.08 -15.90 -1.44
N LYS A 62 5.12 -16.10 -2.34
CA LYS A 62 5.21 -16.96 -3.52
C LYS A 62 4.64 -16.22 -4.73
N PRO A 63 4.94 -16.69 -5.95
CA PRO A 63 4.30 -16.19 -7.15
C PRO A 63 2.77 -16.29 -7.09
N PHE A 64 2.08 -15.37 -7.77
CA PHE A 64 0.63 -15.30 -7.88
C PHE A 64 0.20 -15.32 -9.35
N PHE A 65 -1.09 -15.55 -9.63
CA PHE A 65 -1.66 -15.41 -10.95
C PHE A 65 -2.53 -14.15 -11.05
N GLN A 66 -2.34 -13.39 -12.14
CA GLN A 66 -3.34 -12.45 -12.60
C GLN A 66 -4.46 -13.28 -13.25
N MET A 67 -5.47 -13.68 -12.44
CA MET A 67 -6.49 -14.64 -12.84
C MET A 67 -7.41 -14.06 -13.89
N GLU A 68 -7.80 -12.79 -13.72
CA GLU A 68 -8.57 -12.06 -14.71
C GLU A 68 -7.93 -10.73 -15.04
N SER A 69 -7.94 -10.41 -16.31
CA SER A 69 -7.74 -9.06 -16.82
C SER A 69 -8.52 -8.88 -18.12
N CYS A 70 -8.80 -7.64 -18.50
CA CYS A 70 -9.45 -7.38 -19.77
C CYS A 70 -8.42 -7.03 -20.83
N PRO A 71 -8.44 -7.69 -22.02
CA PRO A 71 -7.51 -7.33 -23.07
C PRO A 71 -7.78 -5.96 -23.71
N THR A 72 -8.99 -5.39 -23.55
CA THR A 72 -9.35 -4.08 -24.12
C THR A 72 -10.20 -3.23 -23.19
N SER A 73 -11.52 -3.44 -23.09
CA SER A 73 -12.45 -2.63 -22.28
C SER A 73 -13.38 -3.49 -21.45
N THR A 74 -13.76 -2.98 -20.29
CA THR A 74 -14.73 -3.62 -19.39
C THR A 74 -16.10 -3.01 -19.58
N ASN A 75 -17.15 -3.81 -19.71
CA ASN A 75 -18.51 -3.33 -19.97
C ASN A 75 -19.26 -2.84 -18.72
N TRP A 76 -18.77 -3.18 -17.54
CA TRP A 76 -19.42 -2.82 -16.26
C TRP A 76 -18.93 -1.48 -15.68
N GLN A 77 -17.96 -0.83 -16.29
CA GLN A 77 -17.58 0.53 -15.93
C GLN A 77 -18.59 1.53 -16.52
N SER A 78 -18.74 2.69 -15.90
CA SER A 78 -19.64 3.76 -16.37
C SER A 78 -19.33 4.19 -17.82
N VAL A 79 -18.08 4.12 -18.23
CA VAL A 79 -17.60 4.31 -19.60
C VAL A 79 -16.62 3.21 -19.95
N SER A 80 -16.94 2.39 -20.94
CA SER A 80 -16.11 1.28 -21.43
C SER A 80 -15.07 1.78 -22.42
N LYS A 81 -14.04 2.48 -21.91
CA LYS A 81 -13.00 3.05 -22.76
C LYS A 81 -11.96 1.99 -23.17
N LEU A 82 -11.57 1.98 -24.44
CA LEU A 82 -10.56 1.07 -24.96
C LEU A 82 -9.18 1.32 -24.37
N LYS A 83 -8.44 0.29 -24.04
CA LYS A 83 -7.01 0.40 -23.78
C LYS A 83 -6.28 0.89 -25.02
N LYS A 84 -5.41 1.87 -24.85
CA LYS A 84 -4.51 2.33 -25.92
C LYS A 84 -3.54 1.23 -26.34
N PRO A 85 -3.08 1.21 -27.57
CA PRO A 85 -2.04 0.29 -28.01
C PRO A 85 -0.83 0.30 -27.07
N GLY A 86 -0.34 -0.89 -26.69
CA GLY A 86 0.78 -1.05 -25.75
C GLY A 86 0.39 -1.10 -24.26
N MET A 87 -0.79 -0.63 -23.88
CA MET A 87 -1.20 -0.64 -22.45
C MET A 87 -1.44 -2.06 -21.92
N LEU A 88 -2.00 -2.95 -22.75
CA LEU A 88 -2.15 -4.35 -22.37
C LEU A 88 -0.78 -5.01 -22.12
N PHE A 89 0.18 -4.74 -23.00
CA PHE A 89 1.53 -5.26 -22.87
C PHE A 89 2.19 -4.76 -21.59
N ALA A 90 2.14 -3.46 -21.32
CA ALA A 90 2.72 -2.86 -20.10
C ALA A 90 2.07 -3.43 -18.83
N GLN A 91 0.74 -3.55 -18.80
CA GLN A 91 0.00 -4.12 -17.66
C GLN A 91 0.40 -5.58 -17.39
N SER A 92 0.46 -6.41 -18.43
CA SER A 92 0.81 -7.83 -18.29
C SER A 92 2.25 -7.99 -17.80
N LEU A 93 3.20 -7.21 -18.33
CA LEU A 93 4.58 -7.24 -17.87
C LEU A 93 4.75 -6.66 -16.47
N GLN A 94 3.93 -5.68 -16.07
CA GLN A 94 3.92 -5.20 -14.68
C GLN A 94 3.58 -6.33 -13.71
N ALA A 95 2.55 -7.14 -13.99
CA ALA A 95 2.21 -8.28 -13.15
C ALA A 95 3.39 -9.24 -12.97
N ILE A 96 4.10 -9.57 -14.08
CA ILE A 96 5.29 -10.43 -14.03
C ILE A 96 6.43 -9.78 -13.23
N ALA A 97 6.68 -8.49 -13.46
CA ALA A 97 7.73 -7.75 -12.75
C ALA A 97 7.48 -7.64 -11.23
N HIS A 98 6.24 -7.81 -10.77
CA HIS A 98 5.85 -7.87 -9.36
C HIS A 98 5.74 -9.30 -8.81
N GLY A 99 6.18 -10.32 -9.56
CA GLY A 99 6.19 -11.72 -9.12
C GLY A 99 4.97 -12.53 -9.54
N GLY A 100 4.20 -12.06 -10.52
CA GLY A 100 3.13 -12.85 -11.14
C GLY A 100 3.71 -13.92 -12.09
N GLU A 101 3.07 -15.10 -12.15
CA GLU A 101 3.47 -16.20 -13.04
C GLU A 101 2.69 -16.25 -14.35
N GLY A 102 1.62 -15.53 -14.47
CA GLY A 102 0.79 -15.56 -15.67
C GLY A 102 -0.23 -14.45 -15.69
N SER A 103 -0.69 -14.13 -16.90
CA SER A 103 -1.76 -13.17 -17.14
C SER A 103 -2.86 -13.88 -17.93
N LEU A 104 -4.00 -14.07 -17.27
CA LEU A 104 -5.18 -14.68 -17.84
C LEU A 104 -6.18 -13.58 -18.22
N TYR A 105 -7.06 -13.88 -19.15
CA TYR A 105 -7.99 -12.90 -19.68
C TYR A 105 -9.45 -13.35 -19.53
N PHE A 106 -10.28 -12.51 -19.00
CA PHE A 106 -11.71 -12.54 -19.21
C PHE A 106 -12.04 -11.65 -20.40
N GLN A 107 -12.37 -12.23 -21.57
CA GLN A 107 -12.55 -13.64 -21.89
C GLN A 107 -11.90 -14.01 -23.23
N ILE A 108 -11.79 -15.31 -23.57
CA ILE A 108 -11.18 -15.71 -24.85
C ILE A 108 -12.05 -15.31 -26.04
N ARG A 109 -13.37 -15.52 -25.96
CA ARG A 109 -14.31 -15.15 -27.01
C ARG A 109 -15.47 -14.35 -26.42
N GLN A 110 -15.75 -13.19 -27.01
CA GLN A 110 -16.79 -12.29 -26.57
C GLN A 110 -18.15 -12.97 -26.63
N SER A 111 -18.89 -12.93 -25.52
CA SER A 111 -20.23 -13.51 -25.39
C SER A 111 -21.22 -12.82 -26.33
N ARG A 112 -22.14 -13.58 -26.91
CA ARG A 112 -23.20 -13.06 -27.82
C ARG A 112 -24.43 -12.56 -27.06
N GLY A 113 -24.59 -12.93 -25.81
CA GLY A 113 -25.74 -12.63 -24.97
C GLY A 113 -25.33 -12.31 -23.53
N ALA A 114 -26.31 -12.13 -22.66
CA ALA A 114 -26.20 -11.74 -21.26
C ALA A 114 -25.65 -10.31 -21.03
N SER A 115 -25.51 -9.90 -19.77
CA SER A 115 -25.12 -8.55 -19.38
C SER A 115 -23.70 -8.20 -19.84
N GLU A 116 -22.79 -9.17 -19.87
CA GLU A 116 -21.39 -8.97 -20.23
C GLU A 116 -21.04 -9.22 -21.71
N LYS A 117 -22.05 -9.24 -22.58
CA LYS A 117 -21.85 -9.45 -24.02
C LYS A 117 -20.93 -8.42 -24.69
N PHE A 118 -20.71 -7.26 -24.09
CA PHE A 118 -19.79 -6.24 -24.59
C PHE A 118 -18.47 -6.16 -23.81
N HIS A 119 -18.25 -7.09 -22.87
CA HIS A 119 -16.95 -7.17 -22.22
C HIS A 119 -15.86 -7.52 -23.23
N GLY A 120 -14.73 -6.84 -23.16
CA GLY A 120 -13.61 -7.08 -24.07
C GLY A 120 -13.12 -8.54 -24.01
N ALA A 121 -12.68 -9.05 -25.14
CA ALA A 121 -12.22 -10.42 -25.27
C ALA A 121 -11.00 -10.50 -26.17
N VAL A 122 -10.30 -11.64 -26.14
CA VAL A 122 -9.21 -11.92 -27.07
C VAL A 122 -9.69 -11.99 -28.51
N ILE A 123 -10.87 -12.64 -28.70
CA ILE A 123 -11.59 -12.71 -29.97
C ILE A 123 -12.93 -12.02 -29.75
N ASP A 124 -13.09 -10.83 -30.30
CA ASP A 124 -14.31 -10.03 -30.18
C ASP A 124 -15.36 -10.36 -31.27
N HIS A 125 -16.50 -9.64 -31.22
CA HIS A 125 -17.58 -9.84 -32.22
C HIS A 125 -17.17 -9.46 -33.65
N TYR A 126 -16.14 -8.64 -33.81
CA TYR A 126 -15.79 -8.04 -35.10
C TYR A 126 -14.80 -8.86 -35.91
N GLY A 127 -14.09 -9.81 -35.28
CA GLY A 127 -13.08 -10.55 -36.02
C GLY A 127 -12.51 -11.78 -35.31
N GLY A 128 -11.46 -12.30 -35.91
CA GLY A 128 -10.70 -13.43 -35.43
C GLY A 128 -9.28 -13.02 -34.99
N ASN A 129 -8.29 -13.59 -35.63
CA ASN A 129 -6.88 -13.41 -35.30
C ASN A 129 -6.22 -12.17 -35.98
N ASP A 130 -6.97 -11.41 -36.73
CA ASP A 130 -6.51 -10.23 -37.47
C ASP A 130 -6.74 -8.91 -36.71
N THR A 131 -7.52 -8.92 -35.61
CA THR A 131 -7.81 -7.74 -34.83
C THR A 131 -6.58 -7.22 -34.08
N ARG A 132 -6.59 -5.91 -33.72
CA ARG A 132 -5.55 -5.29 -32.90
C ARG A 132 -5.36 -6.01 -31.57
N VAL A 133 -6.48 -6.32 -30.90
CA VAL A 133 -6.47 -6.96 -29.58
C VAL A 133 -5.83 -8.34 -29.63
N PHE A 134 -6.21 -9.17 -30.60
CA PHE A 134 -5.62 -10.50 -30.77
C PHE A 134 -4.09 -10.42 -30.99
N LYS A 135 -3.65 -9.46 -31.81
CA LYS A 135 -2.20 -9.24 -32.09
C LYS A 135 -1.46 -8.77 -30.82
N GLU A 136 -2.07 -7.91 -29.99
CA GLU A 136 -1.46 -7.48 -28.71
C GLU A 136 -1.36 -8.63 -27.72
N VAL A 137 -2.41 -9.45 -27.56
CA VAL A 137 -2.37 -10.65 -26.71
C VAL A 137 -1.31 -11.63 -27.19
N SER A 138 -1.21 -11.85 -28.53
CA SER A 138 -0.17 -12.70 -29.10
C SER A 138 1.23 -12.17 -28.79
N LYS A 139 1.43 -10.85 -28.83
CA LYS A 139 2.69 -10.19 -28.45
C LYS A 139 3.03 -10.41 -26.98
N VAL A 140 2.05 -10.31 -26.08
CA VAL A 140 2.24 -10.63 -24.66
C VAL A 140 2.69 -12.08 -24.49
N GLY A 141 1.98 -13.03 -25.11
CA GLY A 141 2.34 -14.45 -25.04
C GLY A 141 3.75 -14.74 -25.55
N ALA A 142 4.17 -14.08 -26.64
CA ALA A 142 5.53 -14.21 -27.15
C ALA A 142 6.57 -13.69 -26.15
N ALA A 143 6.34 -12.51 -25.54
CA ALA A 143 7.23 -11.94 -24.53
C ALA A 143 7.33 -12.83 -23.28
N LEU A 144 6.20 -13.36 -22.79
CA LEU A 144 6.20 -14.27 -21.63
C LEU A 144 6.99 -15.56 -21.91
N LYS A 145 6.94 -16.07 -23.13
CA LYS A 145 7.76 -17.23 -23.56
C LYS A 145 9.25 -16.93 -23.48
N GLU A 146 9.68 -15.73 -23.86
CA GLU A 146 11.09 -15.31 -23.72
C GLU A 146 11.50 -15.12 -22.24
N LEU A 147 10.56 -14.75 -21.38
CA LEU A 147 10.78 -14.53 -19.94
C LEU A 147 10.60 -15.81 -19.10
N LYS A 148 10.54 -16.99 -19.70
CA LYS A 148 10.30 -18.27 -19.00
C LYS A 148 11.23 -18.56 -17.82
N GLU A 149 12.42 -17.98 -17.81
CA GLU A 149 13.40 -18.13 -16.73
C GLU A 149 12.98 -17.45 -15.43
N LEU A 150 12.00 -16.51 -15.50
CA LEU A 150 11.43 -15.87 -14.32
C LEU A 150 10.40 -16.74 -13.60
N ALA A 151 9.90 -17.82 -14.22
CA ALA A 151 8.92 -18.69 -13.62
C ALA A 151 9.45 -19.30 -12.31
N GLY A 152 8.65 -19.27 -11.25
CA GLY A 152 9.01 -19.75 -9.91
C GLY A 152 9.97 -18.85 -9.13
N THR A 153 10.41 -17.72 -9.71
CA THR A 153 11.29 -16.80 -8.98
C THR A 153 10.51 -16.00 -7.93
N THR A 154 11.21 -15.56 -6.89
CA THR A 154 10.68 -14.70 -5.83
C THR A 154 11.48 -13.42 -5.72
N MET A 155 10.89 -12.40 -5.11
CA MET A 155 11.56 -11.14 -4.81
C MET A 155 11.90 -11.05 -3.32
N ASN A 156 13.06 -10.49 -3.00
CA ASN A 156 13.43 -10.14 -1.64
C ASN A 156 13.28 -8.62 -1.49
N SER A 157 12.19 -8.20 -0.86
CA SER A 157 11.96 -6.78 -0.57
C SER A 157 12.69 -6.37 0.70
N PRO A 158 13.42 -5.25 0.71
CA PRO A 158 14.05 -4.74 1.93
C PRO A 158 13.06 -4.04 2.86
N VAL A 159 11.88 -3.70 2.38
CA VAL A 159 10.84 -2.95 3.09
C VAL A 159 9.62 -3.81 3.28
N ALA A 160 9.09 -3.83 4.50
CA ALA A 160 7.75 -4.30 4.80
C ALA A 160 6.85 -3.13 5.17
N MET A 161 5.63 -3.12 4.67
CA MET A 161 4.59 -2.18 5.05
C MET A 161 3.39 -2.95 5.61
N ILE A 162 2.93 -2.57 6.79
CA ILE A 162 1.78 -3.22 7.40
C ILE A 162 0.51 -2.77 6.67
N TYR A 163 -0.25 -3.75 6.17
CA TYR A 163 -1.62 -3.62 5.72
C TYR A 163 -2.51 -4.45 6.64
N ASP A 164 -3.44 -3.83 7.34
CA ASP A 164 -4.22 -4.49 8.39
C ASP A 164 -5.72 -4.23 8.19
N TRP A 165 -6.46 -5.28 7.79
CA TRP A 165 -7.92 -5.23 7.64
C TRP A 165 -8.63 -4.95 8.96
N ASP A 166 -8.17 -5.53 10.07
CA ASP A 166 -8.81 -5.31 11.38
C ASP A 166 -8.72 -3.83 11.78
N SER A 167 -7.56 -3.18 11.57
CA SER A 167 -7.41 -1.72 11.76
C SER A 167 -8.32 -0.91 10.81
N GLN A 168 -8.41 -1.31 9.54
CA GLN A 168 -9.29 -0.64 8.58
C GLN A 168 -10.76 -0.73 9.03
N TRP A 169 -11.23 -1.91 9.39
CA TRP A 169 -12.62 -2.10 9.83
C TRP A 169 -12.94 -1.33 11.11
N ALA A 170 -12.02 -1.37 12.09
CA ALA A 170 -12.20 -0.61 13.33
C ALA A 170 -12.28 0.91 13.08
N MET A 171 -11.42 1.44 12.20
CA MET A 171 -11.47 2.86 11.82
C MET A 171 -12.75 3.23 11.06
N GLU A 172 -13.30 2.33 10.24
CA GLU A 172 -14.56 2.55 9.51
C GLU A 172 -15.78 2.52 10.43
N ASP A 173 -15.75 1.76 11.54
CA ASP A 173 -16.84 1.63 12.52
C ASP A 173 -16.74 2.68 13.63
N SER A 174 -15.55 3.10 14.02
CA SER A 174 -15.33 4.02 15.14
C SER A 174 -15.81 5.46 14.83
N GLN A 175 -16.18 6.17 15.90
CA GLN A 175 -16.38 7.62 15.86
C GLN A 175 -15.21 8.29 16.60
N GLY A 176 -14.33 8.92 15.85
CA GLY A 176 -13.12 9.53 16.35
C GLY A 176 -13.04 11.03 16.04
N PRO A 177 -11.86 11.60 16.03
CA PRO A 177 -11.65 13.01 15.66
C PRO A 177 -12.06 13.29 14.20
N ARG A 178 -12.15 12.24 13.36
CA ARG A 178 -12.69 12.31 12.01
C ARG A 178 -13.43 11.02 11.66
N ASN A 179 -14.74 11.12 11.38
CA ASN A 179 -15.62 9.96 11.18
C ASN A 179 -15.73 9.54 9.70
N LYS A 180 -15.30 10.37 8.76
CA LYS A 180 -15.35 10.09 7.32
C LYS A 180 -14.09 10.59 6.63
N GLY A 181 -13.65 9.89 5.57
CA GLY A 181 -12.51 10.31 4.79
C GLY A 181 -11.20 10.20 5.56
N LEU A 182 -10.97 9.09 6.25
CA LEU A 182 -9.67 8.77 6.87
C LEU A 182 -8.60 8.39 5.84
N HIS A 183 -9.03 8.03 4.62
CA HIS A 183 -8.15 7.78 3.49
C HIS A 183 -7.04 6.75 3.75
N TYR A 184 -7.38 5.63 4.44
CA TYR A 184 -6.40 4.61 4.83
C TYR A 184 -5.57 4.09 3.65
N LEU A 185 -6.23 3.62 2.58
CA LEU A 185 -5.52 3.08 1.40
C LEU A 185 -4.70 4.14 0.66
N GLU A 186 -5.22 5.35 0.56
CA GLU A 186 -4.50 6.48 -0.05
C GLU A 186 -3.25 6.83 0.76
N ASN A 187 -3.32 6.74 2.09
CA ASN A 187 -2.15 6.94 2.95
C ASN A 187 -1.09 5.86 2.70
N LEU A 188 -1.48 4.58 2.69
CA LEU A 188 -0.55 3.49 2.34
C LEU A 188 0.10 3.72 0.97
N LEU A 189 -0.70 4.13 -0.02
CA LEU A 189 -0.21 4.35 -1.38
C LEU A 189 0.82 5.50 -1.46
N LYS A 190 0.74 6.51 -0.59
CA LYS A 190 1.77 7.58 -0.51
C LYS A 190 3.13 7.02 -0.11
N TYR A 191 3.19 6.18 0.94
CA TYR A 191 4.42 5.49 1.36
C TYR A 191 4.93 4.56 0.27
N TYR A 192 4.07 3.69 -0.26
CA TYR A 192 4.41 2.77 -1.32
C TYR A 192 5.03 3.48 -2.53
N ARG A 193 4.37 4.54 -3.02
CA ARG A 193 4.85 5.36 -4.13
C ARG A 193 6.21 5.99 -3.84
N GLY A 194 6.44 6.47 -2.62
CA GLY A 194 7.72 7.04 -2.21
C GLY A 194 8.87 6.05 -2.36
N PHE A 195 8.70 4.80 -1.90
CA PHE A 195 9.69 3.73 -2.10
C PHE A 195 9.85 3.34 -3.57
N ARG A 196 8.75 3.17 -4.29
CA ARG A 196 8.80 2.76 -5.71
C ARG A 196 9.45 3.80 -6.60
N LYS A 197 9.33 5.10 -6.30
CA LYS A 197 10.07 6.16 -6.99
C LYS A 197 11.59 6.00 -6.84
N GLN A 198 12.06 5.39 -5.77
CA GLN A 198 13.48 5.07 -5.53
C GLN A 198 13.89 3.70 -6.09
N GLY A 199 13.00 3.00 -6.78
CA GLY A 199 13.25 1.65 -7.31
C GLY A 199 13.24 0.56 -6.25
N ILE A 200 12.71 0.83 -5.04
CA ILE A 200 12.71 -0.09 -3.91
C ILE A 200 11.43 -0.91 -3.90
N SER A 201 11.56 -2.23 -3.79
CA SER A 201 10.43 -3.15 -3.63
C SER A 201 9.91 -3.15 -2.19
N VAL A 202 8.59 -3.35 -2.06
CA VAL A 202 7.87 -3.35 -0.79
C VAL A 202 7.02 -4.61 -0.70
N ASP A 203 7.11 -5.32 0.42
CA ASP A 203 6.15 -6.36 0.77
C ASP A 203 5.03 -5.74 1.63
N LEU A 204 3.79 -6.12 1.36
CA LEU A 204 2.66 -5.80 2.23
C LEU A 204 2.38 -7.00 3.11
N ILE A 205 2.49 -6.82 4.42
CA ILE A 205 2.34 -7.90 5.41
C ILE A 205 1.36 -7.51 6.51
N ASP A 206 0.82 -8.50 7.21
CA ASP A 206 0.03 -8.25 8.42
C ASP A 206 0.91 -8.22 9.68
N GLN A 207 0.32 -7.86 10.80
CA GLN A 207 1.00 -7.79 12.10
C GLN A 207 1.50 -9.14 12.61
N THR A 208 1.00 -10.28 12.08
CA THR A 208 1.39 -11.64 12.52
C THR A 208 2.66 -12.12 11.85
N CYS A 209 3.03 -11.55 10.71
CA CYS A 209 4.21 -11.93 9.94
C CYS A 209 5.52 -11.69 10.69
N ASP A 210 6.54 -12.46 10.32
CA ASP A 210 7.92 -12.20 10.74
C ASP A 210 8.50 -10.99 10.03
N VAL A 211 9.14 -10.10 10.80
CA VAL A 211 9.72 -8.86 10.30
C VAL A 211 11.26 -8.88 10.26
N GLU A 212 11.92 -9.91 10.79
CA GLU A 212 13.38 -9.94 10.97
C GLU A 212 14.18 -9.84 9.66
N LYS A 213 13.62 -10.31 8.55
CA LYS A 213 14.28 -10.28 7.23
C LYS A 213 14.32 -8.88 6.59
N TYR A 214 13.52 -7.94 7.06
CA TYR A 214 13.41 -6.60 6.48
C TYR A 214 14.42 -5.63 7.11
N LYS A 215 14.75 -4.58 6.36
CA LYS A 215 15.56 -3.45 6.83
C LYS A 215 14.70 -2.32 7.35
N VAL A 216 13.54 -2.14 6.74
CA VAL A 216 12.59 -1.07 7.06
C VAL A 216 11.22 -1.66 7.29
N LEU A 217 10.58 -1.25 8.37
CA LEU A 217 9.19 -1.56 8.70
C LEU A 217 8.37 -0.28 8.73
N VAL A 218 7.27 -0.24 7.98
CA VAL A 218 6.39 0.91 7.86
C VAL A 218 5.01 0.58 8.43
N LEU A 219 4.53 1.42 9.35
CA LEU A 219 3.24 1.28 10.02
C LEU A 219 2.34 2.49 9.68
N PRO A 220 1.71 2.55 8.49
CA PRO A 220 0.83 3.65 8.14
C PRO A 220 -0.55 3.45 8.78
N MET A 221 -0.94 4.30 9.72
CA MET A 221 -2.25 4.25 10.38
C MET A 221 -2.62 2.84 10.90
N VAL A 222 -1.68 2.15 11.53
CA VAL A 222 -1.96 0.85 12.17
C VAL A 222 -2.70 1.12 13.48
N TYR A 223 -4.01 1.34 13.38
CA TYR A 223 -4.88 1.79 14.46
C TYR A 223 -4.92 0.83 15.64
N MET A 224 -5.11 -0.46 15.36
CA MET A 224 -5.13 -1.51 16.37
C MET A 224 -3.78 -2.22 16.45
N PHE A 225 -3.22 -2.36 17.62
CA PHE A 225 -2.07 -3.24 17.85
C PHE A 225 -2.52 -4.58 18.40
N LYS A 226 -2.20 -5.65 17.68
CA LYS A 226 -2.43 -7.04 18.14
C LYS A 226 -1.49 -7.37 19.28
N GLU A 227 -1.88 -8.32 20.12
CA GLU A 227 -1.06 -8.77 21.26
C GLU A 227 0.38 -9.12 20.80
N GLY A 228 1.38 -8.59 21.50
CA GLY A 228 2.80 -8.79 21.21
C GLY A 228 3.35 -8.02 20.01
N PHE A 229 2.53 -7.31 19.23
CA PHE A 229 3.02 -6.61 18.04
C PHE A 229 3.97 -5.46 18.38
N ALA A 230 3.64 -4.62 19.37
CA ALA A 230 4.53 -3.54 19.79
C ALA A 230 5.91 -4.05 20.24
N GLU A 231 5.97 -5.17 20.96
CA GLU A 231 7.22 -5.79 21.39
C GLU A 231 8.02 -6.36 20.21
N LYS A 232 7.35 -6.94 19.21
CA LYS A 232 7.99 -7.37 17.95
C LYS A 232 8.65 -6.18 17.24
N VAL A 233 7.95 -5.06 17.12
CA VAL A 233 8.46 -3.82 16.50
C VAL A 233 9.63 -3.25 17.30
N ARG A 234 9.51 -3.20 18.63
CA ARG A 234 10.60 -2.79 19.54
C ARG A 234 11.86 -3.58 19.29
N THR A 235 11.74 -4.92 19.32
CA THR A 235 12.86 -5.84 19.09
C THR A 235 13.50 -5.64 17.72
N PHE A 236 12.68 -5.40 16.69
CA PHE A 236 13.15 -5.10 15.34
C PHE A 236 14.04 -3.85 15.31
N VAL A 237 13.59 -2.75 15.93
CA VAL A 237 14.37 -1.51 15.99
C VAL A 237 15.62 -1.68 16.84
N GLU A 238 15.51 -2.33 18.01
CA GLU A 238 16.65 -2.56 18.92
C GLU A 238 17.79 -3.32 18.24
N LYS A 239 17.44 -4.28 17.36
CA LYS A 239 18.42 -5.05 16.56
C LYS A 239 19.03 -4.28 15.39
N GLY A 240 18.55 -3.10 15.04
CA GLY A 240 19.10 -2.25 13.98
C GLY A 240 18.14 -1.98 12.82
N GLY A 241 16.88 -2.37 12.93
CA GLY A 241 15.84 -2.06 11.93
C GLY A 241 15.47 -0.57 11.93
N THR A 242 15.01 -0.08 10.79
CA THR A 242 14.42 1.25 10.64
C THR A 242 12.91 1.16 10.71
N LEU A 243 12.30 1.86 11.67
CA LEU A 243 10.85 1.98 11.82
C LEU A 243 10.37 3.31 11.24
N ILE A 244 9.28 3.28 10.48
CA ILE A 244 8.53 4.47 10.08
C ILE A 244 7.07 4.27 10.51
N THR A 245 6.61 5.07 11.47
CA THR A 245 5.23 5.00 11.99
C THR A 245 4.52 6.31 11.70
N SER A 246 3.20 6.27 11.49
CA SER A 246 2.41 7.47 11.27
C SER A 246 1.44 7.76 12.41
N TYR A 247 0.86 8.95 12.35
CA TYR A 247 -0.32 9.34 13.12
C TYR A 247 -1.39 8.24 13.11
N TRP A 248 -2.29 8.29 14.08
CA TRP A 248 -3.41 7.35 14.20
C TRP A 248 -2.96 5.87 14.27
N SER A 249 -1.79 5.59 14.88
CA SER A 249 -1.26 4.23 15.09
C SER A 249 -1.21 3.89 16.58
N GLY A 250 -1.47 2.62 16.92
CA GLY A 250 -1.44 2.11 18.29
C GLY A 250 -2.43 2.80 19.22
N ILE A 251 -3.63 3.07 18.72
CA ILE A 251 -4.72 3.73 19.45
C ILE A 251 -5.48 2.73 20.30
N ALA A 252 -5.75 1.55 19.75
CA ALA A 252 -6.57 0.51 20.39
C ALA A 252 -5.88 -0.86 20.40
N ASP A 253 -6.32 -1.74 21.27
CA ASP A 253 -5.95 -3.15 21.32
C ASP A 253 -6.75 -3.98 20.30
N ASP A 254 -6.49 -5.28 20.23
CA ASP A 254 -7.14 -6.21 19.31
C ASP A 254 -8.63 -6.48 19.58
N THR A 255 -9.19 -5.85 20.61
CA THR A 255 -10.64 -5.83 20.93
C THR A 255 -11.26 -4.45 20.72
N ASP A 256 -10.54 -3.55 20.03
CA ASP A 256 -10.93 -2.16 19.76
C ASP A 256 -11.16 -1.31 21.03
N ARG A 257 -10.40 -1.58 22.08
CA ARG A 257 -10.40 -0.76 23.31
C ARG A 257 -9.20 0.17 23.30
N CYS A 258 -9.45 1.46 23.47
CA CYS A 258 -8.38 2.46 23.51
C CYS A 258 -7.38 2.16 24.63
N TYR A 259 -6.10 2.26 24.27
CA TYR A 259 -5.03 2.28 25.24
C TYR A 259 -5.05 3.56 26.08
N LEU A 260 -4.53 3.47 27.30
CA LEU A 260 -4.35 4.63 28.18
C LEU A 260 -2.93 5.17 28.09
N GLU A 261 -2.71 6.39 28.62
CA GLU A 261 -1.39 7.02 28.80
C GLU A 261 -0.74 7.61 27.53
N GLY A 262 -1.43 7.64 26.41
CA GLY A 262 -0.95 8.20 25.13
C GLY A 262 -0.56 7.16 24.11
N THR A 263 -0.24 7.62 22.92
CA THR A 263 -0.01 6.78 21.73
C THR A 263 1.29 7.17 21.02
N PRO A 264 1.83 6.33 20.12
CA PRO A 264 1.47 4.93 19.86
C PRO A 264 1.81 4.01 21.03
N HIS A 265 0.81 3.25 21.51
CA HIS A 265 0.97 2.41 22.69
C HIS A 265 2.12 1.39 22.53
N GLY A 266 2.94 1.22 23.57
CA GLY A 266 4.07 0.30 23.58
C GLY A 266 5.26 0.71 22.71
N LEU A 267 5.18 1.81 21.94
CA LEU A 267 6.24 2.32 21.09
C LEU A 267 6.67 3.76 21.42
N MET A 268 6.08 4.39 22.45
CA MET A 268 6.39 5.78 22.80
C MET A 268 7.86 6.02 23.11
N ASP A 269 8.52 5.10 23.80
CA ASP A 269 9.95 5.16 24.10
C ASP A 269 10.83 4.84 22.89
N VAL A 270 10.42 3.88 22.04
CA VAL A 270 11.10 3.57 20.77
C VAL A 270 11.10 4.78 19.85
N LEU A 271 9.98 5.49 19.77
CA LEU A 271 9.81 6.70 18.96
C LEU A 271 10.32 7.97 19.66
N GLY A 272 10.56 7.91 20.98
CA GLY A 272 10.98 9.06 21.79
C GLY A 272 9.93 10.17 21.82
N ILE A 273 8.66 9.82 21.76
CA ILE A 273 7.53 10.76 21.71
C ILE A 273 6.33 10.26 22.53
N ARG A 274 5.36 11.14 22.69
CA ARG A 274 3.99 10.81 23.11
C ARG A 274 3.00 11.69 22.36
N SER A 275 2.06 11.11 21.63
CA SER A 275 0.92 11.84 21.12
C SER A 275 -0.13 11.97 22.23
N THR A 276 -0.60 13.19 22.48
CA THR A 276 -1.49 13.54 23.60
C THR A 276 -2.84 14.02 23.14
N GLU A 277 -2.90 14.63 21.97
CA GLU A 277 -4.12 15.15 21.35
C GLU A 277 -4.07 14.90 19.85
N ILE A 278 -5.24 14.84 19.23
CA ILE A 278 -5.39 14.65 17.79
C ILE A 278 -6.38 15.67 17.29
N ASP A 279 -5.93 16.54 16.40
CA ASP A 279 -6.79 17.52 15.75
C ASP A 279 -7.34 16.99 14.43
N GLY A 280 -8.66 17.11 14.23
CA GLY A 280 -9.36 16.75 13.01
C GLY A 280 -9.64 17.97 12.15
N LEU A 281 -8.99 18.07 11.00
CA LEU A 281 -9.18 19.17 10.04
C LEU A 281 -10.43 18.95 9.19
N TYR A 282 -11.18 20.01 8.91
CA TYR A 282 -12.24 19.97 7.89
C TYR A 282 -11.64 19.79 6.50
N ASP A 283 -12.46 19.36 5.52
CA ASP A 283 -11.98 19.10 4.14
C ASP A 283 -11.40 20.32 3.42
N TRP A 284 -11.76 21.53 3.88
CA TRP A 284 -11.24 22.81 3.35
C TRP A 284 -10.03 23.34 4.11
N GLU A 285 -9.63 22.68 5.20
CA GLU A 285 -8.50 23.09 6.04
C GLU A 285 -7.24 22.30 5.68
N GLU A 286 -6.11 22.97 5.86
CA GLU A 286 -4.78 22.43 5.64
C GLU A 286 -3.82 22.98 6.69
N ASN A 287 -2.93 22.13 7.17
CA ASN A 287 -1.76 22.54 7.92
C ASN A 287 -0.49 22.33 7.07
N GLU A 288 0.66 22.60 7.61
CA GLU A 288 1.94 22.54 6.90
C GLU A 288 2.99 21.81 7.73
N PHE A 289 3.86 21.07 7.05
CA PHE A 289 5.13 20.58 7.57
C PHE A 289 6.20 21.57 7.18
N VAL A 290 6.71 22.35 8.14
CA VAL A 290 7.76 23.36 7.96
C VAL A 290 9.09 22.77 8.41
N PRO A 291 10.14 22.78 7.59
CA PRO A 291 11.42 22.19 7.96
C PRO A 291 12.10 22.95 9.10
N VAL A 292 12.64 22.20 10.06
CA VAL A 292 13.54 22.74 11.07
C VAL A 292 14.89 23.04 10.42
N GLU A 293 15.43 24.22 10.66
CA GLU A 293 16.72 24.63 10.10
C GLU A 293 17.83 23.66 10.51
N GLY A 294 18.62 23.22 9.53
CA GLY A 294 19.75 22.30 9.77
C GLY A 294 19.32 20.88 10.13
N ASN A 295 18.08 20.47 9.86
CA ASN A 295 17.65 19.09 10.09
C ASN A 295 18.55 18.09 9.36
N GLU A 296 18.78 16.94 9.96
CA GLU A 296 19.76 15.93 9.50
C GLU A 296 19.43 15.32 8.13
N LEU A 297 18.18 15.37 7.68
CA LEU A 297 17.78 14.90 6.34
C LEU A 297 17.96 15.98 5.26
N GLY A 298 18.25 17.23 5.62
CA GLY A 298 18.33 18.34 4.68
C GLY A 298 17.01 18.58 3.94
N LEU A 299 15.87 18.32 4.58
CA LEU A 299 14.56 18.73 4.09
C LEU A 299 14.47 20.25 4.18
N ASN A 300 14.13 20.91 3.08
CA ASN A 300 14.15 22.36 2.97
C ASN A 300 12.88 22.94 2.30
N GLN A 301 11.89 22.10 2.04
CA GLN A 301 10.61 22.51 1.48
C GLN A 301 9.51 22.41 2.53
N THR A 302 8.51 23.26 2.44
CA THR A 302 7.25 23.15 3.19
C THR A 302 6.29 22.28 2.41
N TYR A 303 5.61 21.37 3.10
CA TYR A 303 4.63 20.45 2.52
C TYR A 303 3.28 20.62 3.19
N THR A 304 2.20 20.49 2.42
CA THR A 304 0.83 20.51 2.93
C THR A 304 0.51 19.20 3.67
N CYS A 305 -0.26 19.27 4.76
CA CYS A 305 -0.88 18.12 5.42
C CYS A 305 -2.36 18.37 5.73
N LYS A 306 -3.14 17.28 5.85
CA LYS A 306 -4.60 17.32 5.93
C LYS A 306 -5.15 16.28 6.92
N TYR A 307 -6.43 16.32 7.12
CA TYR A 307 -7.30 15.35 7.79
C TYR A 307 -7.07 15.19 9.29
N LEU A 308 -5.94 14.66 9.72
CA LEU A 308 -5.60 14.44 11.13
C LEU A 308 -4.19 14.94 11.41
N CYS A 309 -4.03 15.63 12.54
CA CYS A 309 -2.76 16.13 13.05
C CYS A 309 -2.57 15.67 14.50
N ASP A 310 -1.61 14.79 14.75
CA ASP A 310 -1.24 14.40 16.10
C ASP A 310 -0.39 15.48 16.77
N LEU A 311 -0.75 15.88 17.97
CA LEU A 311 0.01 16.82 18.79
C LEU A 311 1.02 16.05 19.64
N VAL A 312 2.29 16.17 19.30
CA VAL A 312 3.35 15.31 19.80
C VAL A 312 4.23 16.02 20.84
N GLU A 313 4.33 15.42 22.01
CA GLU A 313 5.37 15.75 23.01
C GLU A 313 6.66 15.00 22.67
N LEU A 314 7.78 15.73 22.59
CA LEU A 314 9.10 15.11 22.46
C LEU A 314 9.57 14.53 23.80
N ARG A 315 9.98 13.27 23.78
CA ARG A 315 10.53 12.53 24.92
C ARG A 315 11.86 11.88 24.58
N GLY A 316 12.74 12.67 23.96
CA GLY A 316 14.06 12.27 23.50
C GLY A 316 14.23 12.33 21.99
N ALA A 317 13.16 12.24 21.20
CA ALA A 317 13.22 12.38 19.75
C ALA A 317 13.65 13.79 19.32
N LYS A 318 14.24 13.88 18.13
CA LYS A 318 14.54 15.14 17.46
C LYS A 318 13.41 15.49 16.51
N SER A 319 12.97 16.76 16.49
CA SER A 319 12.06 17.27 15.48
C SER A 319 12.81 17.68 14.22
N LEU A 320 12.36 17.21 13.06
CA LEU A 320 12.91 17.59 11.76
C LEU A 320 11.98 18.53 11.00
N MET A 321 10.68 18.44 11.25
CA MET A 321 9.69 19.37 10.74
C MET A 321 8.67 19.69 11.83
N THR A 322 8.06 20.86 11.75
CA THR A 322 7.05 21.33 12.68
C THR A 322 5.79 21.73 11.94
N TYR A 323 4.65 21.78 12.63
CA TYR A 323 3.43 22.37 12.09
C TYR A 323 3.60 23.87 11.84
N GLY A 324 3.07 24.37 10.72
CA GLY A 324 3.17 25.79 10.32
C GLY A 324 1.98 26.63 10.72
N LYS A 325 0.83 26.03 11.05
CA LYS A 325 -0.44 26.72 11.28
C LYS A 325 -1.11 26.26 12.56
N ASP A 326 -2.18 26.98 12.93
CA ASP A 326 -3.01 26.75 14.10
C ASP A 326 -2.30 27.02 15.44
N PHE A 327 -3.01 26.80 16.59
CA PHE A 327 -2.49 27.04 17.94
C PHE A 327 -1.29 26.14 18.27
N TYR A 328 -1.09 25.04 17.55
CA TYR A 328 0.03 24.12 17.69
C TYR A 328 1.15 24.35 16.66
N ALA A 329 1.18 25.50 15.99
CA ALA A 329 2.31 25.88 15.14
C ALA A 329 3.62 25.81 15.94
N GLY A 330 4.64 25.15 15.35
CA GLY A 330 5.90 24.87 16.04
C GLY A 330 5.96 23.52 16.76
N TYR A 331 4.85 22.81 16.94
CA TYR A 331 4.89 21.43 17.46
C TYR A 331 5.49 20.48 16.42
N ALA A 332 6.12 19.42 16.89
CA ALA A 332 6.79 18.47 16.01
C ALA A 332 5.80 17.74 15.09
N ALA A 333 6.11 17.70 13.79
CA ALA A 333 5.31 17.07 12.75
C ALA A 333 6.03 15.88 12.07
N LEU A 334 7.38 15.91 12.03
CA LEU A 334 8.24 14.79 11.68
C LEU A 334 9.32 14.65 12.73
N THR A 335 9.46 13.47 13.32
CA THR A 335 10.49 13.21 14.34
C THR A 335 11.33 11.99 14.01
N VAL A 336 12.51 11.92 14.61
CA VAL A 336 13.39 10.76 14.60
C VAL A 336 13.96 10.50 16.00
N ASN A 337 14.07 9.22 16.34
CA ASN A 337 14.71 8.75 17.57
C ASN A 337 15.66 7.60 17.27
N ASP A 338 16.83 7.62 17.89
CA ASP A 338 17.74 6.47 17.89
C ASP A 338 17.35 5.54 19.05
N TYR A 339 17.11 4.26 18.75
CA TYR A 339 16.72 3.27 19.74
C TYR A 339 17.49 1.97 19.53
N GLY A 340 18.21 1.51 20.56
CA GLY A 340 19.10 0.35 20.43
C GLY A 340 20.13 0.57 19.34
N LYS A 341 20.11 -0.27 18.30
CA LYS A 341 20.97 -0.13 17.11
C LYS A 341 20.23 0.45 15.90
N GLY A 342 18.94 0.69 16.01
CA GLY A 342 18.07 1.15 14.93
C GLY A 342 17.59 2.58 15.12
N ARG A 343 16.68 2.98 14.24
CA ARG A 343 16.07 4.31 14.19
C ARG A 343 14.56 4.22 14.01
N ALA A 344 13.85 5.12 14.64
CA ALA A 344 12.40 5.20 14.56
C ALA A 344 11.94 6.60 14.15
N TRP A 345 11.10 6.65 13.13
CA TRP A 345 10.55 7.87 12.55
C TRP A 345 9.05 7.95 12.83
N TYR A 346 8.56 9.14 13.12
CA TYR A 346 7.13 9.39 13.29
C TYR A 346 6.66 10.53 12.40
N VAL A 347 5.64 10.26 11.59
CA VAL A 347 4.97 11.22 10.71
C VAL A 347 3.63 11.59 11.32
N ALA A 348 3.51 12.78 11.87
CA ALA A 348 2.41 13.15 12.77
C ALA A 348 1.11 13.56 12.07
N ALA A 349 1.07 13.62 10.74
CA ALA A 349 -0.13 13.97 9.96
C ALA A 349 -0.10 13.37 8.56
N ASP A 350 -1.24 13.46 7.85
CA ASP A 350 -1.35 13.06 6.44
C ASP A 350 -0.71 14.09 5.50
N ALA A 351 0.59 14.00 5.32
CA ALA A 351 1.34 14.88 4.43
C ALA A 351 1.07 14.57 2.94
N GLU A 352 1.31 15.55 2.10
CA GLU A 352 1.18 15.41 0.64
C GLU A 352 2.21 14.43 0.05
N ARG A 353 1.96 13.97 -1.17
CA ARG A 353 2.73 12.92 -1.86
C ARG A 353 4.20 13.23 -2.06
N ASP A 354 4.54 14.51 -2.30
CA ASP A 354 5.91 14.91 -2.57
C ASP A 354 6.77 14.86 -1.31
N PHE A 355 6.19 15.11 -0.13
CA PHE A 355 6.85 14.85 1.15
C PHE A 355 7.37 13.41 1.25
N PHE A 356 6.53 12.42 0.96
CA PHE A 356 6.94 11.00 1.05
C PHE A 356 8.04 10.65 0.04
N ALA A 357 8.02 11.23 -1.15
CA ALA A 357 9.07 11.02 -2.14
C ALA A 357 10.44 11.55 -1.64
N ASP A 358 10.44 12.75 -1.06
CA ASP A 358 11.66 13.40 -0.57
C ASP A 358 12.14 12.76 0.74
N PHE A 359 11.24 12.51 1.69
CA PHE A 359 11.54 11.90 2.98
C PHE A 359 12.11 10.49 2.81
N LEU A 360 11.39 9.60 2.11
CA LEU A 360 11.78 8.20 1.96
C LEU A 360 13.06 8.03 1.12
N GLY A 361 13.32 8.93 0.17
CA GLY A 361 14.56 8.95 -0.59
C GLY A 361 15.80 9.33 0.24
N LYS A 362 15.62 9.83 1.46
CA LYS A 362 16.71 10.27 2.36
C LYS A 362 16.88 9.36 3.59
N VAL A 363 15.86 8.57 3.92
CA VAL A 363 15.91 7.63 5.06
C VAL A 363 16.64 6.32 4.68
N LEU A 364 16.68 5.99 3.41
CA LEU A 364 17.30 4.77 2.84
C LEU A 364 18.69 5.05 2.31
#